data_16c5064323241684b58f224dd3b3dafb
#
_entry.id   16c5064323241684b58f224dd3b3dafb
#
_cell.length_a   1.000
_cell.length_b   1.000
_cell.length_c   1.000
_cell.angle_alpha   90.00
_cell.angle_beta   90.00
_cell.angle_gamma   90.00
#
_symmetry.space_group_name_H-M   'P 1'
#
loop_
_entity.id
_entity.type
_entity.pdbx_description
1 polymer ?
#
loop_
_entity_poly.entity_id
_entity_poly.type
_entity_poly.pdbx_seq_one_letter_code
_entity_poly.pdbx_strand_id
1 'polypeptide(L)'
;MLKEILSISGKPGLYKLVSQAKGMLVVESLVTGKRIPAYSYDKIISLGDISIYTEEEDRPLAEVFETIKEKELGKAIEISKGASAEEYRKYVESVIPDYDRERVYPNDIKRIVDWYNIIVNAGITEFVEKNSEE
;
A
#
# COMPACT_ATOMS: atom_id res chain seq x y z
N MET A 1 -4.56 -7.68 -8.22
CA MET A 1 -4.01 -6.32 -8.18
C MET A 1 -3.09 -6.14 -6.98
N LEU A 2 -3.60 -5.72 -5.84
CA LEU A 2 -2.71 -5.52 -4.69
C LEU A 2 -2.11 -6.81 -4.14
N LYS A 3 -2.70 -7.95 -4.40
CA LYS A 3 -2.16 -9.22 -3.91
C LYS A 3 -0.76 -9.51 -4.46
N GLU A 4 -0.44 -8.97 -5.64
CA GLU A 4 0.86 -9.14 -6.27
C GLU A 4 1.87 -8.10 -5.83
N ILE A 5 1.44 -7.09 -5.07
CA ILE A 5 2.32 -6.05 -4.56
C ILE A 5 2.73 -6.42 -3.14
N LEU A 6 4.02 -6.51 -2.92
CA LEU A 6 4.58 -7.05 -1.68
C LEU A 6 5.42 -6.03 -0.93
N SER A 7 5.32 -6.08 0.39
CA SER A 7 6.21 -5.36 1.28
C SER A 7 7.13 -6.40 1.93
N ILE A 8 8.43 -6.18 1.87
CA ILE A 8 9.40 -7.10 2.42
C ILE A 8 10.11 -6.41 3.59
N SER A 9 10.06 -7.05 4.75
CA SER A 9 10.68 -6.50 5.96
C SER A 9 12.17 -6.28 5.74
N GLY A 10 12.64 -5.09 6.13
CA GLY A 10 14.04 -4.73 5.99
C GLY A 10 14.44 -4.22 4.60
N LYS A 11 13.51 -4.20 3.65
CA LYS A 11 13.77 -3.67 2.32
C LYS A 11 12.82 -2.53 2.02
N PRO A 12 13.34 -1.37 1.60
CA PRO A 12 12.49 -0.20 1.38
C PRO A 12 11.67 -0.34 0.10
N GLY A 13 10.56 0.38 0.05
CA GLY A 13 9.69 0.42 -1.10
C GLY A 13 8.77 -0.79 -1.21
N LEU A 14 8.26 -1.00 -2.40
CA LEU A 14 7.35 -2.09 -2.69
C LEU A 14 7.87 -2.91 -3.86
N TYR A 15 7.42 -4.14 -3.94
CA TYR A 15 7.87 -5.09 -4.94
C TYR A 15 6.69 -5.77 -5.60
N LYS A 16 6.83 -6.09 -6.87
CA LYS A 16 5.84 -6.82 -7.63
C LYS A 16 6.31 -8.25 -7.83
N LEU A 17 5.44 -9.21 -7.61
CA LEU A 17 5.77 -10.61 -7.85
C LEU A 17 5.91 -10.83 -9.35
N VAL A 18 7.07 -11.35 -9.77
CA VAL A 18 7.37 -11.63 -11.16
C VAL A 18 7.21 -13.12 -11.46
N SER A 19 7.81 -13.96 -10.63
CA SER A 19 7.72 -15.40 -10.81
C SER A 19 8.01 -16.11 -9.49
N GLN A 20 7.75 -17.42 -9.47
CA GLN A 20 8.03 -18.25 -8.32
C GLN A 20 9.01 -19.34 -8.73
N ALA A 21 9.96 -19.60 -7.85
CA ALA A 21 10.88 -20.69 -8.00
C ALA A 21 10.85 -21.50 -6.71
N LYS A 22 11.48 -22.67 -6.73
CA LYS A 22 11.49 -23.53 -5.55
C LYS A 22 12.23 -22.84 -4.39
N GLY A 23 11.50 -22.60 -3.31
CA GLY A 23 12.09 -21.99 -2.11
C GLY A 23 12.30 -20.50 -2.19
N MET A 24 11.88 -19.85 -3.28
CA MET A 24 12.00 -18.39 -3.38
C MET A 24 11.01 -17.79 -4.37
N LEU A 25 10.82 -16.50 -4.24
CA LEU A 25 10.04 -15.69 -5.19
C LEU A 25 11.01 -14.76 -5.91
N VAL A 26 10.73 -14.46 -7.17
CA VAL A 26 11.44 -13.41 -7.88
C VAL A 26 10.53 -12.19 -7.89
N VAL A 27 11.02 -11.09 -7.36
CA VAL A 27 10.24 -9.87 -7.22
C VAL A 27 10.98 -8.71 -7.90
N GLU A 28 10.21 -7.73 -8.34
CA GLU A 28 10.76 -6.56 -9.01
C GLU A 28 10.40 -5.30 -8.23
N SER A 29 11.39 -4.48 -7.92
CA SER A 29 11.17 -3.23 -7.21
C SER A 29 10.32 -2.27 -8.05
N LEU A 30 9.27 -1.73 -7.48
CA LEU A 30 8.46 -0.70 -8.15
C LEU A 30 9.19 0.62 -8.24
N VAL A 31 10.21 0.82 -7.42
CA VAL A 31 10.99 2.06 -7.39
C VAL A 31 12.16 2.01 -8.37
N THR A 32 12.92 0.92 -8.36
CA THR A 32 14.16 0.82 -9.15
C THR A 32 14.04 -0.01 -10.41
N GLY A 33 13.02 -0.87 -10.49
CA GLY A 33 12.87 -1.81 -11.60
C GLY A 33 13.80 -3.01 -11.53
N LYS A 34 14.60 -3.12 -10.48
CA LYS A 34 15.51 -4.25 -10.33
C LYS A 34 14.81 -5.46 -9.79
N ARG A 35 15.21 -6.63 -10.27
CA ARG A 35 14.67 -7.90 -9.77
C ARG A 35 15.60 -8.48 -8.73
N ILE A 36 15.01 -8.98 -7.66
CA ILE A 36 15.75 -9.61 -6.58
C ILE A 36 15.02 -10.87 -6.12
N PRO A 37 15.74 -11.81 -5.48
CA PRO A 37 15.07 -12.96 -4.89
C PRO A 37 14.50 -12.61 -3.52
N ALA A 38 13.35 -13.19 -3.19
CA ALA A 38 12.78 -13.14 -1.86
C ALA A 38 12.61 -14.57 -1.38
N TYR A 39 13.18 -14.90 -0.24
CA TYR A 39 13.25 -16.25 0.25
C TYR A 39 12.18 -16.55 1.29
N SER A 40 11.95 -17.83 1.56
CA SER A 40 10.92 -18.25 2.50
C SER A 40 11.14 -17.72 3.93
N TYR A 41 12.38 -17.38 4.28
CA TYR A 41 12.68 -16.81 5.59
C TYR A 41 12.48 -15.29 5.66
N ASP A 42 12.24 -14.65 4.54
CA ASP A 42 11.94 -13.23 4.52
C ASP A 42 10.49 -12.99 4.97
N LYS A 43 10.27 -11.92 5.72
CA LYS A 43 8.91 -11.54 6.09
C LYS A 43 8.30 -10.75 4.97
N ILE A 44 7.40 -11.37 4.26
CA ILE A 44 6.75 -10.81 3.08
C ILE A 44 5.26 -10.66 3.36
N ILE A 45 4.73 -9.47 3.11
CA ILE A 45 3.31 -9.18 3.30
C ILE A 45 2.73 -8.69 1.98
N SER A 46 1.66 -9.32 1.53
CA SER A 46 0.93 -8.86 0.36
C SER A 46 0.04 -7.68 0.76
N LEU A 47 0.06 -6.60 0.00
CA LEU A 47 -0.79 -5.45 0.29
C LEU A 47 -2.27 -5.80 0.17
N GLY A 48 -2.60 -6.82 -0.61
CA GLY A 48 -3.98 -7.30 -0.72
C GLY A 48 -4.52 -7.91 0.58
N ASP A 49 -3.63 -8.26 1.50
CA ASP A 49 -4.01 -8.86 2.79
C ASP A 49 -4.05 -7.84 3.92
N ILE A 50 -3.76 -6.58 3.64
CA ILE A 50 -3.71 -5.54 4.67
C ILE A 50 -5.05 -4.84 4.77
N SER A 51 -5.47 -4.55 5.99
CA SER A 51 -6.68 -3.76 6.28
C SER A 51 -6.35 -2.65 7.27
N ILE A 52 -7.14 -1.60 7.23
CA ILE A 52 -7.01 -0.47 8.13
C ILE A 52 -8.10 -0.55 9.19
N TYR A 53 -7.74 -0.39 10.44
CA TYR A 53 -8.70 -0.44 11.54
C TYR A 53 -9.62 0.78 11.50
N THR A 54 -10.92 0.53 11.60
CA THR A 54 -11.92 1.59 11.75
C THR A 54 -12.70 1.36 13.04
N GLU A 55 -13.57 2.28 13.37
CA GLU A 55 -14.43 2.15 14.55
C GLU A 55 -15.47 1.04 14.38
N GLU A 56 -15.72 0.62 13.16
CA GLU A 56 -16.65 -0.46 12.86
C GLU A 56 -15.89 -1.65 12.29
N GLU A 57 -15.93 -1.82 10.99
CA GLU A 57 -15.25 -2.94 10.32
C GLU A 57 -13.89 -2.51 9.78
N ASP A 58 -12.93 -3.43 9.80
CA ASP A 58 -11.65 -3.17 9.15
C ASP A 58 -11.89 -2.95 7.66
N ARG A 59 -11.21 -1.95 7.11
CA ARG A 59 -11.36 -1.61 5.70
C ARG A 59 -10.16 -2.12 4.92
N PRO A 60 -10.37 -2.94 3.88
CA PRO A 60 -9.24 -3.42 3.05
C PRO A 60 -8.43 -2.26 2.46
N LEU A 61 -7.12 -2.43 2.43
CA LEU A 61 -6.24 -1.39 1.90
C LEU A 61 -6.58 -1.03 0.45
N ALA A 62 -7.02 -2.02 -0.34
CA ALA A 62 -7.44 -1.77 -1.72
C ALA A 62 -8.55 -0.74 -1.80
N GLU A 63 -9.52 -0.81 -0.90
CA GLU A 63 -10.62 0.16 -0.87
C GLU A 63 -10.14 1.54 -0.42
N VAL A 64 -9.19 1.57 0.51
CA VAL A 64 -8.60 2.82 0.98
C VAL A 64 -7.88 3.51 -0.19
N PHE A 65 -7.11 2.75 -0.96
CA PHE A 65 -6.39 3.28 -2.12
C PHE A 65 -7.36 3.76 -3.20
N GLU A 66 -8.48 3.07 -3.41
CA GLU A 66 -9.48 3.54 -4.37
C GLU A 66 -10.08 4.88 -3.94
N THR A 67 -10.34 5.04 -2.65
CA THR A 67 -10.86 6.30 -2.12
C THR A 67 -9.83 7.42 -2.30
N ILE A 68 -8.55 7.12 -2.04
CA ILE A 68 -7.48 8.10 -2.24
C ILE A 68 -7.37 8.46 -3.72
N LYS A 69 -7.45 7.47 -4.60
CA LYS A 69 -7.39 7.70 -6.04
C LYS A 69 -8.49 8.65 -6.50
N GLU A 70 -9.71 8.47 -6.00
CA GLU A 70 -10.82 9.36 -6.34
C GLU A 70 -10.56 10.77 -5.83
N LYS A 71 -10.07 10.90 -4.61
CA LYS A 71 -9.76 12.20 -4.00
C LYS A 71 -8.65 12.92 -4.73
N GLU A 72 -7.60 12.20 -5.12
CA GLU A 72 -6.42 12.77 -5.76
C GLU A 72 -6.48 12.76 -7.29
N LEU A 73 -7.60 12.31 -7.84
CA LEU A 73 -7.82 12.24 -9.30
C LEU A 73 -6.73 11.40 -10.00
N GLY A 74 -6.34 10.32 -9.36
CA GLY A 74 -5.34 9.40 -9.89
C GLY A 74 -3.91 9.87 -9.76
N LYS A 75 -3.67 10.99 -9.10
CA LYS A 75 -2.34 11.54 -8.91
C LYS A 75 -1.75 11.14 -7.57
N ALA A 76 -0.44 11.34 -7.42
CA ALA A 76 0.22 11.09 -6.15
C ALA A 76 -0.25 12.08 -5.09
N ILE A 77 -0.17 11.66 -3.83
CA ILE A 77 -0.51 12.52 -2.70
C ILE A 77 0.61 13.54 -2.52
N GLU A 78 0.24 14.81 -2.44
CA GLU A 78 1.20 15.87 -2.16
C GLU A 78 1.19 16.16 -0.66
N ILE A 79 2.11 15.54 0.04
CA ILE A 79 2.34 15.82 1.45
C ILE A 79 3.84 15.91 1.62
N SER A 80 4.31 16.95 2.31
CA SER A 80 5.74 17.18 2.41
C SER A 80 6.43 16.10 3.25
N LYS A 81 7.67 15.81 2.89
CA LYS A 81 8.52 14.93 3.70
C LYS A 81 8.75 15.59 5.03
N GLY A 82 8.61 15.21 6.07
CA GLY A 82 8.73 15.91 7.34
C GLY A 82 7.42 16.52 7.79
N ALA A 83 6.31 16.17 7.13
CA ALA A 83 5.01 16.55 7.59
C ALA A 83 4.80 16.03 9.02
N SER A 84 4.07 16.79 9.84
CA SER A 84 3.83 16.41 11.21
C SER A 84 2.84 15.25 11.29
N ALA A 85 2.82 14.59 12.45
CA ALA A 85 1.85 13.53 12.71
C ALA A 85 0.42 14.06 12.52
N GLU A 86 0.19 15.31 12.89
CA GLU A 86 -1.13 15.94 12.77
C GLU A 86 -1.54 16.07 11.30
N GLU A 87 -0.62 16.41 10.42
CA GLU A 87 -0.91 16.51 9.00
C GLU A 87 -1.30 15.16 8.40
N TYR A 88 -0.60 14.10 8.80
CA TYR A 88 -0.95 12.74 8.36
C TYR A 88 -2.32 12.33 8.89
N ARG A 89 -2.62 12.65 10.14
CA ARG A 89 -3.93 12.33 10.72
C ARG A 89 -5.06 13.05 10.00
N LYS A 90 -4.85 14.32 9.68
CA LYS A 90 -5.84 15.09 8.94
C LYS A 90 -6.07 14.50 7.57
N TYR A 91 -5.01 14.07 6.92
CA TYR A 91 -5.13 13.45 5.61
C TYR A 91 -5.96 12.18 5.65
N VAL A 92 -5.62 11.25 6.55
CA VAL A 92 -6.36 9.99 6.62
C VAL A 92 -7.81 10.21 7.07
N GLU A 93 -8.05 11.20 7.91
CA GLU A 93 -9.40 11.55 8.33
C GLU A 93 -10.26 11.99 7.16
N SER A 94 -9.66 12.67 6.18
CA SER A 94 -10.38 13.10 4.98
C SER A 94 -10.74 11.91 4.07
N VAL A 95 -10.00 10.81 4.19
CA VAL A 95 -10.20 9.61 3.38
C VAL A 95 -11.05 8.59 4.12
N ILE A 96 -10.77 8.36 5.39
CA ILE A 96 -11.45 7.40 6.24
C ILE A 96 -11.86 8.12 7.53
N PRO A 97 -13.01 8.82 7.54
CA PRO A 97 -13.39 9.61 8.72
C PRO A 97 -13.53 8.79 10.00
N ASP A 98 -13.85 7.51 9.86
CA ASP A 98 -14.07 6.62 11.01
C ASP A 98 -12.86 5.73 11.32
N TYR A 99 -11.66 6.10 10.88
CA TYR A 99 -10.49 5.30 11.21
C TYR A 99 -10.29 5.27 12.73
N ASP A 100 -9.77 4.15 13.23
CA ASP A 100 -9.57 3.96 14.66
C ASP A 100 -8.29 4.68 15.11
N ARG A 101 -8.47 5.82 15.76
CA ARG A 101 -7.35 6.68 16.18
C ARG A 101 -6.45 6.04 17.22
N GLU A 102 -6.95 5.04 17.92
CA GLU A 102 -6.17 4.36 18.94
C GLU A 102 -5.29 3.25 18.38
N ARG A 103 -5.70 2.64 17.26
CA ARG A 103 -4.97 1.53 16.65
C ARG A 103 -4.22 1.90 15.40
N VAL A 104 -4.55 3.04 14.78
CA VAL A 104 -3.84 3.52 13.59
C VAL A 104 -2.93 4.68 13.99
N TYR A 105 -1.65 4.44 13.93
CA TYR A 105 -0.64 5.42 14.36
C TYR A 105 -0.14 6.26 13.19
N PRO A 106 0.44 7.46 13.46
CA PRO A 106 0.98 8.30 12.39
C PRO A 106 1.97 7.59 11.47
N ASN A 107 2.79 6.69 11.99
CA ASN A 107 3.72 5.93 11.17
C ASN A 107 3.00 5.00 10.20
N ASP A 108 1.86 4.46 10.60
CA ASP A 108 1.04 3.62 9.72
C ASP A 108 0.47 4.46 8.59
N ILE A 109 0.01 5.66 8.91
CA ILE A 109 -0.56 6.58 7.92
C ILE A 109 0.52 6.98 6.92
N LYS A 110 1.71 7.30 7.40
CA LYS A 110 2.83 7.64 6.55
C LYS A 110 3.15 6.50 5.59
N ARG A 111 3.10 5.27 6.08
CA ARG A 111 3.34 4.08 5.26
C ARG A 111 2.29 3.95 4.16
N ILE A 112 1.02 4.19 4.49
CA ILE A 112 -0.07 4.15 3.51
C ILE A 112 0.16 5.19 2.43
N VAL A 113 0.52 6.41 2.80
CA VAL A 113 0.79 7.49 1.86
C VAL A 113 1.97 7.14 0.95
N ASP A 114 3.07 6.66 1.55
CA ASP A 114 4.26 6.30 0.79
C ASP A 114 3.96 5.15 -0.20
N TRP A 115 3.25 4.15 0.24
CA TRP A 115 2.87 3.01 -0.61
C TRP A 115 1.98 3.45 -1.76
N TYR A 116 0.98 4.27 -1.48
CA TYR A 116 0.10 4.76 -2.53
C TYR A 116 0.91 5.51 -3.59
N ASN A 117 1.80 6.40 -3.16
CA ASN A 117 2.61 7.17 -4.08
C ASN A 117 3.54 6.29 -4.92
N ILE A 118 4.15 5.27 -4.32
CA ILE A 118 5.00 4.33 -5.05
C ILE A 118 4.19 3.62 -6.14
N ILE A 119 3.00 3.15 -5.79
CA ILE A 119 2.16 2.40 -6.71
C ILE A 119 1.70 3.27 -7.88
N VAL A 120 1.25 4.49 -7.59
CA VAL A 120 0.78 5.41 -8.62
C VAL A 120 1.92 5.83 -9.54
N ASN A 121 3.09 6.13 -8.97
CA ASN A 121 4.26 6.51 -9.74
C ASN A 121 4.77 5.37 -10.63
N ALA A 122 4.47 4.13 -10.27
CA ALA A 122 4.79 2.95 -11.07
C ALA A 122 3.76 2.69 -12.17
N GLY A 123 2.74 3.53 -12.27
CA GLY A 123 1.70 3.40 -13.30
C GLY A 123 0.58 2.44 -12.96
N ILE A 124 0.51 1.97 -11.73
CA ILE A 124 -0.54 1.05 -11.29
C ILE A 124 -1.69 1.88 -10.73
N THR A 125 -2.85 1.79 -11.38
CA THR A 125 -4.01 2.60 -11.01
C THR A 125 -5.24 1.79 -10.63
N GLU A 126 -5.15 0.47 -10.63
CA GLU A 126 -6.25 -0.40 -10.22
C GLU A 126 -5.86 -1.16 -8.96
N PHE A 127 -6.65 -1.00 -7.93
CA PHE A 127 -6.37 -1.58 -6.62
C PHE A 127 -7.36 -2.65 -6.21
N VAL A 128 -8.60 -2.51 -6.63
CA VAL A 128 -9.64 -3.48 -6.34
C VAL A 128 -9.69 -4.47 -7.49
N GLU A 129 -9.61 -5.75 -7.16
CA GLU A 129 -9.69 -6.81 -8.15
C GLU A 129 -11.10 -6.87 -8.69
N LYS A 130 -11.22 -6.73 -10.01
CA LYS A 130 -12.51 -6.85 -10.64
C LYS A 130 -12.82 -8.31 -10.86
N ASN A 131 -14.05 -8.65 -10.59
CA ASN A 131 -14.51 -10.00 -10.81
C ASN A 131 -14.60 -10.25 -12.31
N SER A 132 -13.86 -11.23 -12.81
CA SER A 132 -13.78 -11.48 -14.24
C SER A 132 -15.07 -11.97 -14.88
N GLU A 133 -16.02 -12.41 -14.07
CA GLU A 133 -17.33 -12.80 -14.57
C GLU A 133 -18.21 -11.62 -14.91
N GLU A 134 -17.81 -10.49 -14.51
CA GLU A 134 -18.55 -9.27 -14.74
C GLU A 134 -18.26 -8.68 -16.09
#